data_a085bfa9ead404aabf30ac9bceb080e5
#
_entry.id   a085bfa9ead404aabf30ac9bceb080e5
#
_cell.length_a   1.000
_cell.length_b   1.000
_cell.length_c   1.000
_cell.angle_alpha   90.00
_cell.angle_beta   90.00
_cell.angle_gamma   90.00
#
_symmetry.space_group_name_H-M   'P 1'
#
loop_
_entity.id
_entity.type
_entity.pdbx_description
1 polymer ?
#
loop_
_entity_poly.entity_id
_entity_poly.type
_entity_poly.pdbx_seq_one_letter_code
_entity_poly.pdbx_strand_id
1 'polypeptide(L)'
;AVSQAGGIGVVQPLSMVFVYGDDFREGLRWIRSQTDGPIGMNVLIEKSSKVYEERMRQWVDIALEEGVTFFLTSLGNPRWVVEKAHAQGALVYHDVTERKWALKAVEGGVDGLICVNNRAGGHAGGRSAKRLLADLKDLGKPLICAGGVGSPEEFKAMLDLGYDGVQMGTRFIASEECAAHSDYKEAVVEAKAEDIMLTDRLSGTPCAVI
;
A
#
# COMPACT_ATOMS: atom_id res chain seq x y z
N ALA A 1 14.69 -1.70 7.36
CA ALA A 1 14.62 -0.28 7.80
C ALA A 1 13.26 0.04 8.41
N VAL A 2 12.12 0.05 7.66
CA VAL A 2 10.80 0.50 8.17
C VAL A 2 10.35 -0.32 9.39
N SER A 3 10.38 -1.65 9.31
CA SER A 3 9.98 -2.53 10.42
C SER A 3 10.90 -2.38 11.63
N GLN A 4 12.21 -2.17 11.43
CA GLN A 4 13.16 -1.89 12.51
C GLN A 4 12.92 -0.54 13.19
N ALA A 5 12.33 0.42 12.47
CA ALA A 5 11.95 1.73 12.99
C ALA A 5 10.57 1.75 13.69
N GLY A 6 9.94 0.59 13.86
CA GLY A 6 8.64 0.46 14.52
C GLY A 6 7.42 0.62 13.61
N GLY A 7 7.63 0.73 12.30
CA GLY A 7 6.56 0.70 11.31
C GLY A 7 6.29 -0.70 10.75
N ILE A 8 5.48 -0.79 9.69
CA ILE A 8 5.24 -2.02 8.93
C ILE A 8 5.86 -1.85 7.55
N GLY A 9 6.94 -2.59 7.27
CA GLY A 9 7.52 -2.66 5.92
C GLY A 9 6.64 -3.51 5.02
N VAL A 10 6.10 -2.92 3.95
CA VAL A 10 5.21 -3.64 3.02
C VAL A 10 5.96 -4.06 1.78
N VAL A 11 5.96 -5.36 1.51
CA VAL A 11 6.59 -5.98 0.34
C VAL A 11 5.65 -5.92 -0.85
N GLN A 12 6.18 -5.54 -2.02
CA GLN A 12 5.48 -5.64 -3.29
C GLN A 12 5.99 -6.88 -4.05
N PRO A 13 5.21 -7.98 -4.10
CA PRO A 13 5.69 -9.25 -4.67
C PRO A 13 6.01 -9.15 -6.16
N LEU A 14 5.27 -8.35 -6.92
CA LEU A 14 5.55 -8.14 -8.35
C LEU A 14 6.94 -7.54 -8.56
N SER A 15 7.32 -6.55 -7.76
CA SER A 15 8.64 -5.94 -7.87
C SER A 15 9.74 -6.93 -7.46
N MET A 16 9.55 -7.67 -6.37
CA MET A 16 10.51 -8.66 -5.91
C MET A 16 10.80 -9.72 -6.98
N VAL A 17 9.75 -10.26 -7.61
CA VAL A 17 9.91 -11.37 -8.56
C VAL A 17 10.28 -10.88 -9.96
N PHE A 18 9.63 -9.82 -10.47
CA PHE A 18 9.80 -9.43 -11.89
C PHE A 18 10.78 -8.29 -12.14
N VAL A 19 11.09 -7.49 -11.12
CA VAL A 19 12.08 -6.41 -11.24
C VAL A 19 13.44 -6.87 -10.71
N TYR A 20 13.44 -7.51 -9.53
CA TYR A 20 14.69 -7.96 -8.91
C TYR A 20 15.06 -9.41 -9.29
N GLY A 21 14.11 -10.21 -9.77
CA GLY A 21 14.35 -11.59 -10.20
C GLY A 21 14.46 -12.60 -9.07
N ASP A 22 14.05 -12.20 -7.86
CA ASP A 22 14.12 -13.06 -6.67
C ASP A 22 13.00 -14.11 -6.67
N ASP A 23 13.26 -15.27 -6.07
CA ASP A 23 12.20 -16.15 -5.62
C ASP A 23 11.45 -15.48 -4.46
N PHE A 24 10.13 -15.49 -4.51
CA PHE A 24 9.32 -14.74 -3.52
C PHE A 24 9.51 -15.25 -2.09
N ARG A 25 9.60 -16.57 -1.89
CA ARG A 25 9.81 -17.17 -0.57
C ARG A 25 11.20 -16.84 -0.01
N GLU A 26 12.22 -17.00 -0.83
CA GLU A 26 13.59 -16.69 -0.42
C GLU A 26 13.77 -15.19 -0.13
N GLY A 27 13.14 -14.33 -0.91
CA GLY A 27 13.12 -12.89 -0.65
C GLY A 27 12.46 -12.54 0.70
N LEU A 28 11.33 -13.19 1.05
CA LEU A 28 10.70 -13.01 2.38
C LEU A 28 11.59 -13.51 3.51
N ARG A 29 12.24 -14.66 3.35
CA ARG A 29 13.21 -15.20 4.32
C ARG A 29 14.39 -14.28 4.51
N TRP A 30 14.92 -13.73 3.42
CA TRP A 30 15.98 -12.74 3.51
C TRP A 30 15.53 -11.49 4.27
N ILE A 31 14.33 -10.94 3.97
CA ILE A 31 13.79 -9.81 4.72
C ILE A 31 13.63 -10.17 6.20
N ARG A 32 13.12 -11.35 6.52
CA ARG A 32 12.94 -11.81 7.90
C ARG A 32 14.29 -11.96 8.63
N SER A 33 15.35 -12.33 7.94
CA SER A 33 16.70 -12.37 8.53
C SER A 33 17.24 -10.98 8.91
N GLN A 34 16.66 -9.90 8.36
CA GLN A 34 17.07 -8.52 8.62
C GLN A 34 16.24 -7.86 9.73
N THR A 35 15.08 -8.42 10.11
CA THR A 35 14.19 -7.79 11.09
C THR A 35 13.23 -8.77 11.74
N ASP A 36 13.04 -8.62 13.05
CA ASP A 36 11.98 -9.29 13.82
C ASP A 36 10.66 -8.49 13.82
N GLY A 37 10.68 -7.26 13.27
CA GLY A 37 9.52 -6.38 13.21
C GLY A 37 8.45 -6.88 12.23
N PRO A 38 7.24 -6.28 12.26
CA PRO A 38 6.13 -6.70 11.40
C PRO A 38 6.45 -6.47 9.93
N ILE A 39 6.08 -7.45 9.10
CA ILE A 39 6.17 -7.38 7.64
C ILE A 39 4.77 -7.47 7.07
N GLY A 40 4.47 -6.59 6.11
CA GLY A 40 3.26 -6.61 5.32
C GLY A 40 3.51 -7.03 3.87
N MET A 41 2.44 -7.42 3.17
CA MET A 41 2.44 -7.72 1.75
C MET A 41 1.36 -6.92 1.03
N ASN A 42 1.69 -6.30 -0.10
CA ASN A 42 0.69 -5.71 -1.00
C ASN A 42 0.05 -6.79 -1.88
N VAL A 43 -1.28 -6.79 -1.94
CA VAL A 43 -2.08 -7.75 -2.71
C VAL A 43 -2.97 -6.99 -3.69
N LEU A 44 -2.60 -7.03 -4.96
CA LEU A 44 -3.38 -6.42 -6.02
C LEU A 44 -4.47 -7.42 -6.46
N ILE A 45 -5.73 -7.11 -6.17
CA ILE A 45 -6.86 -8.00 -6.49
C ILE A 45 -7.39 -7.67 -7.88
N GLU A 46 -6.85 -8.35 -8.88
CA GLU A 46 -7.20 -8.15 -10.27
C GLU A 46 -7.74 -9.44 -10.89
N LYS A 47 -8.76 -9.32 -11.74
CA LYS A 47 -9.42 -10.45 -12.40
C LYS A 47 -9.19 -10.50 -13.91
N SER A 48 -8.31 -9.68 -14.45
CA SER A 48 -8.02 -9.63 -15.88
C SER A 48 -7.33 -10.90 -16.39
N SER A 49 -6.63 -11.62 -15.52
CA SER A 49 -5.90 -12.84 -15.85
C SER A 49 -6.03 -13.89 -14.74
N LYS A 50 -6.50 -15.09 -15.10
CA LYS A 50 -6.54 -16.23 -14.17
C LYS A 50 -5.16 -16.61 -13.64
N VAL A 51 -4.14 -16.57 -14.51
CA VAL A 51 -2.76 -16.88 -14.12
C VAL A 51 -2.26 -15.90 -13.07
N TYR A 52 -2.59 -14.62 -13.22
CA TYR A 52 -2.25 -13.59 -12.23
C TYR A 52 -2.97 -13.83 -10.90
N GLU A 53 -4.28 -14.11 -10.94
CA GLU A 53 -5.06 -14.39 -9.73
C GLU A 53 -4.52 -15.62 -8.97
N GLU A 54 -4.25 -16.72 -9.67
CA GLU A 54 -3.69 -17.94 -9.09
C GLU A 54 -2.31 -17.69 -8.45
N ARG A 55 -1.44 -16.96 -9.14
CA ARG A 55 -0.14 -16.56 -8.61
C ARG A 55 -0.24 -15.71 -7.35
N MET A 56 -1.13 -14.72 -7.35
CA MET A 56 -1.34 -13.87 -6.18
C MET A 56 -1.86 -14.68 -4.99
N ARG A 57 -2.73 -15.67 -5.21
CA ARG A 57 -3.20 -16.60 -4.18
C ARG A 57 -2.06 -17.43 -3.60
N GLN A 58 -1.18 -17.95 -4.44
CA GLN A 58 0.01 -18.69 -4.00
C GLN A 58 0.96 -17.81 -3.19
N TRP A 59 1.17 -16.56 -3.61
CA TRP A 59 2.01 -15.63 -2.87
C TRP A 59 1.41 -15.25 -1.50
N VAL A 60 0.11 -15.13 -1.39
CA VAL A 60 -0.54 -14.91 -0.09
C VAL A 60 -0.33 -16.12 0.83
N ASP A 61 -0.42 -17.35 0.30
CA ASP A 61 -0.16 -18.57 1.08
C ASP A 61 1.31 -18.59 1.54
N ILE A 62 2.27 -18.35 0.64
CA ILE A 62 3.70 -18.26 0.98
C ILE A 62 3.95 -17.17 2.04
N ALA A 63 3.35 -16.00 1.87
CA ALA A 63 3.52 -14.89 2.81
C ALA A 63 3.05 -15.26 4.23
N LEU A 64 1.90 -15.91 4.34
CA LEU A 64 1.38 -16.40 5.62
C LEU A 64 2.31 -17.44 6.25
N GLU A 65 2.80 -18.41 5.46
CA GLU A 65 3.77 -19.42 5.91
C GLU A 65 5.09 -18.81 6.40
N GLU A 66 5.55 -17.73 5.77
CA GLU A 66 6.79 -17.01 6.14
C GLU A 66 6.54 -15.89 7.19
N GLY A 67 5.36 -15.87 7.84
CA GLY A 67 5.07 -15.03 8.99
C GLY A 67 4.74 -13.57 8.66
N VAL A 68 4.19 -13.31 7.48
CA VAL A 68 3.58 -12.00 7.16
C VAL A 68 2.28 -11.85 7.95
N THR A 69 2.15 -10.76 8.70
CA THR A 69 1.02 -10.52 9.60
C THR A 69 0.11 -9.36 9.17
N PHE A 70 0.43 -8.71 8.07
CA PHE A 70 -0.31 -7.57 7.56
C PHE A 70 -0.45 -7.64 6.04
N PHE A 71 -1.67 -7.52 5.54
CA PHE A 71 -1.95 -7.49 4.11
C PHE A 71 -2.61 -6.16 3.73
N LEU A 72 -2.05 -5.52 2.73
CA LEU A 72 -2.60 -4.33 2.11
C LEU A 72 -3.21 -4.75 0.79
N THR A 73 -4.52 -4.59 0.62
CA THR A 73 -5.23 -5.01 -0.59
C THR A 73 -5.75 -3.81 -1.37
N SER A 74 -5.80 -3.94 -2.69
CA SER A 74 -6.33 -2.88 -3.56
C SER A 74 -7.14 -3.45 -4.73
N LEU A 75 -7.96 -2.62 -5.36
CA LEU A 75 -8.85 -2.86 -6.50
C LEU A 75 -10.08 -3.72 -6.16
N GLY A 76 -10.00 -5.03 -6.31
CA GLY A 76 -11.14 -5.96 -6.22
C GLY A 76 -11.71 -6.16 -4.81
N ASN A 77 -12.52 -7.21 -4.62
CA ASN A 77 -13.09 -7.54 -3.33
C ASN A 77 -12.07 -8.27 -2.44
N PRO A 78 -11.72 -7.73 -1.25
CA PRO A 78 -10.69 -8.29 -0.38
C PRO A 78 -11.09 -9.59 0.35
N ARG A 79 -12.33 -10.02 0.31
CA ARG A 79 -12.90 -11.12 1.12
C ARG A 79 -12.02 -12.37 1.16
N TRP A 80 -11.53 -12.83 0.01
CA TRP A 80 -10.72 -14.05 -0.03
C TRP A 80 -9.36 -13.91 0.67
N VAL A 81 -8.79 -12.68 0.67
CA VAL A 81 -7.57 -12.38 1.43
C VAL A 81 -7.89 -12.34 2.92
N VAL A 82 -8.98 -11.68 3.28
CA VAL A 82 -9.47 -11.58 4.66
C VAL A 82 -9.67 -12.98 5.26
N GLU A 83 -10.37 -13.87 4.56
CA GLU A 83 -10.62 -15.23 5.02
C GLU A 83 -9.32 -16.02 5.30
N LYS A 84 -8.32 -15.90 4.40
CA LYS A 84 -7.02 -16.55 4.58
C LYS A 84 -6.19 -15.92 5.71
N ALA A 85 -6.10 -14.60 5.72
CA ALA A 85 -5.31 -13.85 6.68
C ALA A 85 -5.84 -14.01 8.10
N HIS A 86 -7.15 -13.89 8.31
CA HIS A 86 -7.78 -14.05 9.61
C HIS A 86 -7.63 -15.46 10.18
N ALA A 87 -7.61 -16.49 9.33
CA ALA A 87 -7.34 -17.87 9.76
C ALA A 87 -5.95 -18.05 10.38
N GLN A 88 -5.02 -17.13 10.11
CA GLN A 88 -3.65 -17.09 10.64
C GLN A 88 -3.40 -15.93 11.61
N GLY A 89 -4.46 -15.18 12.00
CA GLY A 89 -4.36 -14.03 12.89
C GLY A 89 -3.71 -12.79 12.27
N ALA A 90 -3.59 -12.72 10.94
CA ALA A 90 -3.07 -11.56 10.24
C ALA A 90 -4.17 -10.54 9.93
N LEU A 91 -3.78 -9.26 9.80
CA LEU A 91 -4.68 -8.14 9.53
C LEU A 91 -4.73 -7.80 8.04
N VAL A 92 -5.88 -7.33 7.57
CA VAL A 92 -6.08 -6.89 6.18
C VAL A 92 -6.64 -5.47 6.14
N TYR A 93 -5.88 -4.58 5.51
CA TYR A 93 -6.33 -3.22 5.21
C TYR A 93 -6.56 -3.09 3.70
N HIS A 94 -7.49 -2.19 3.30
CA HIS A 94 -7.86 -2.05 1.89
C HIS A 94 -7.77 -0.59 1.42
N ASP A 95 -7.18 -0.40 0.23
CA ASP A 95 -7.08 0.91 -0.43
C ASP A 95 -8.45 1.39 -0.89
N VAL A 96 -8.81 2.60 -0.46
CA VAL A 96 -10.09 3.22 -0.83
C VAL A 96 -9.88 4.69 -1.21
N THR A 97 -10.59 5.13 -2.24
CA THR A 97 -10.58 6.52 -2.72
C THR A 97 -11.88 7.25 -2.44
N GLU A 98 -12.95 6.52 -2.08
CA GLU A 98 -14.29 7.04 -1.84
C GLU A 98 -15.08 6.14 -0.89
N ARG A 99 -16.12 6.72 -0.26
CA ARG A 99 -17.01 6.01 0.68
C ARG A 99 -17.65 4.75 0.09
N LYS A 100 -18.05 4.75 -1.18
CA LYS A 100 -18.69 3.58 -1.80
C LYS A 100 -17.76 2.35 -1.81
N TRP A 101 -16.44 2.57 -2.00
CA TRP A 101 -15.46 1.50 -1.96
C TRP A 101 -15.14 1.07 -0.54
N ALA A 102 -15.09 2.03 0.39
CA ALA A 102 -14.90 1.74 1.81
C ALA A 102 -16.01 0.85 2.38
N LEU A 103 -17.27 1.12 2.03
CA LEU A 103 -18.40 0.27 2.44
C LEU A 103 -18.26 -1.16 1.93
N LYS A 104 -17.85 -1.35 0.67
CA LYS A 104 -17.60 -2.68 0.10
C LYS A 104 -16.43 -3.40 0.76
N ALA A 105 -15.37 -2.67 1.10
CA ALA A 105 -14.24 -3.22 1.82
C ALA A 105 -14.63 -3.68 3.23
N VAL A 106 -15.38 -2.86 3.96
CA VAL A 106 -15.91 -3.20 5.29
C VAL A 106 -16.83 -4.42 5.23
N GLU A 107 -17.73 -4.49 4.24
CA GLU A 107 -18.55 -5.69 3.97
C GLU A 107 -17.69 -6.92 3.65
N GLY A 108 -16.53 -6.71 3.00
CA GLY A 108 -15.52 -7.74 2.75
C GLY A 108 -14.78 -8.22 3.98
N GLY A 109 -14.95 -7.55 5.14
CA GLY A 109 -14.41 -7.97 6.44
C GLY A 109 -13.05 -7.39 6.79
N VAL A 110 -12.59 -6.34 6.10
CA VAL A 110 -11.26 -5.73 6.37
C VAL A 110 -11.16 -5.13 7.77
N ASP A 111 -9.95 -5.11 8.32
CA ASP A 111 -9.66 -4.59 9.65
C ASP A 111 -9.49 -3.08 9.66
N GLY A 112 -9.05 -2.49 8.55
CA GLY A 112 -8.86 -1.04 8.40
C GLY A 112 -8.89 -0.59 6.94
N LEU A 113 -8.82 0.72 6.74
CA LEU A 113 -8.89 1.37 5.43
C LEU A 113 -7.66 2.23 5.17
N ILE A 114 -7.10 2.10 3.98
CA ILE A 114 -6.06 2.99 3.47
C ILE A 114 -6.75 4.06 2.62
N CYS A 115 -6.75 5.29 3.10
CA CYS A 115 -7.43 6.41 2.49
C CYS A 115 -6.55 7.08 1.43
N VAL A 116 -6.62 6.61 0.20
CA VAL A 116 -5.81 7.10 -0.93
C VAL A 116 -6.37 8.43 -1.43
N ASN A 117 -5.68 9.51 -1.11
CA ASN A 117 -6.13 10.86 -1.40
C ASN A 117 -5.58 11.40 -2.75
N ASN A 118 -5.91 12.66 -3.08
CA ASN A 118 -5.52 13.29 -4.34
C ASN A 118 -4.06 13.77 -4.41
N ARG A 119 -3.27 13.54 -3.36
CA ARG A 119 -1.83 13.79 -3.33
C ARG A 119 -1.01 12.48 -3.34
N ALA A 120 -1.65 11.33 -3.55
CA ALA A 120 -0.96 10.06 -3.65
C ALA A 120 -0.15 9.99 -4.95
N GLY A 121 1.09 9.50 -4.87
CA GLY A 121 1.87 9.11 -6.04
C GLY A 121 1.35 7.78 -6.60
N GLY A 122 1.40 7.60 -7.91
CA GLY A 122 0.74 6.48 -8.56
C GLY A 122 -0.79 6.65 -8.60
N HIS A 123 -1.55 5.55 -8.48
CA HIS A 123 -3.01 5.63 -8.47
C HIS A 123 -3.51 6.52 -7.33
N ALA A 124 -4.27 7.54 -7.66
CA ALA A 124 -4.72 8.57 -6.74
C ALA A 124 -6.24 8.73 -6.76
N GLY A 125 -6.79 9.14 -5.61
CA GLY A 125 -8.20 9.53 -5.51
C GLY A 125 -8.42 11.00 -5.89
N GLY A 126 -9.68 11.40 -6.07
CA GLY A 126 -10.05 12.79 -6.33
C GLY A 126 -10.29 13.63 -5.07
N ARG A 127 -10.22 13.04 -3.87
CA ARG A 127 -10.57 13.70 -2.60
C ARG A 127 -9.35 14.05 -1.79
N SER A 128 -9.38 15.20 -1.09
CA SER A 128 -8.34 15.54 -0.13
C SER A 128 -8.36 14.61 1.08
N ALA A 129 -7.22 14.48 1.78
CA ALA A 129 -7.13 13.69 3.01
C ALA A 129 -8.20 14.10 4.04
N LYS A 130 -8.39 15.42 4.27
CA LYS A 130 -9.42 15.93 5.19
C LYS A 130 -10.84 15.50 4.79
N ARG A 131 -11.15 15.50 3.49
CA ARG A 131 -12.47 15.09 3.01
C ARG A 131 -12.68 13.59 3.13
N LEU A 132 -11.68 12.76 2.79
CA LEU A 132 -11.76 11.30 2.97
C LEU A 132 -11.96 10.92 4.43
N LEU A 133 -11.20 11.52 5.34
CA LEU A 133 -11.39 11.30 6.78
C LEU A 133 -12.83 11.61 7.21
N ALA A 134 -13.35 12.78 6.81
CA ALA A 134 -14.72 13.17 7.15
C ALA A 134 -15.78 12.20 6.59
N ASP A 135 -15.55 11.69 5.38
CA ASP A 135 -16.46 10.77 4.71
C ASP A 135 -16.43 9.33 5.30
N LEU A 136 -15.36 8.95 6.03
CA LEU A 136 -15.12 7.55 6.42
C LEU A 136 -15.06 7.30 7.92
N LYS A 137 -14.85 8.32 8.75
CA LYS A 137 -14.65 8.18 10.21
C LYS A 137 -15.80 7.49 10.96
N ASP A 138 -17.02 7.55 10.43
CA ASP A 138 -18.19 6.91 11.00
C ASP A 138 -18.28 5.39 10.72
N LEU A 139 -17.38 4.85 9.90
CA LEU A 139 -17.34 3.41 9.59
C LEU A 139 -16.73 2.55 10.72
N GLY A 140 -16.18 3.19 11.77
CA GLY A 140 -15.64 2.49 12.95
C GLY A 140 -14.43 1.61 12.66
N LYS A 141 -13.68 1.94 11.61
CA LYS A 141 -12.43 1.25 11.23
C LYS A 141 -11.24 2.18 11.37
N PRO A 142 -10.05 1.68 11.74
CA PRO A 142 -8.82 2.45 11.63
C PRO A 142 -8.63 3.02 10.22
N LEU A 143 -8.25 4.29 10.14
CA LEU A 143 -8.06 5.03 8.89
C LEU A 143 -6.59 5.45 8.74
N ILE A 144 -5.95 5.00 7.67
CA ILE A 144 -4.56 5.30 7.34
C ILE A 144 -4.53 6.28 6.18
N CYS A 145 -3.84 7.42 6.33
CA CYS A 145 -3.69 8.38 5.25
C CYS A 145 -2.65 7.92 4.24
N ALA A 146 -3.00 7.84 2.97
CA ALA A 146 -2.06 7.58 1.87
C ALA A 146 -2.06 8.74 0.88
N GLY A 147 -0.90 9.36 0.71
CA GLY A 147 -0.65 10.47 -0.20
C GLY A 147 -0.35 11.80 0.47
N GLY A 148 0.67 12.48 -0.05
CA GLY A 148 1.10 13.79 0.40
C GLY A 148 1.79 13.81 1.76
N VAL A 149 2.38 12.70 2.18
CA VAL A 149 3.18 12.61 3.40
C VAL A 149 4.61 12.21 3.02
N GLY A 150 5.55 13.10 3.22
CA GLY A 150 6.96 12.91 2.91
C GLY A 150 7.91 13.47 3.98
N SER A 151 7.37 14.13 5.03
CA SER A 151 8.16 14.69 6.13
C SER A 151 7.55 14.32 7.50
N PRO A 152 8.33 14.46 8.60
CA PRO A 152 7.82 14.28 9.95
C PRO A 152 6.68 15.24 10.30
N GLU A 153 6.72 16.49 9.80
CA GLU A 153 5.69 17.50 10.02
C GLU A 153 4.39 17.11 9.35
N GLU A 154 4.45 16.64 8.09
CA GLU A 154 3.27 16.14 7.38
C GLU A 154 2.72 14.87 8.03
N PHE A 155 3.59 13.97 8.50
CA PHE A 155 3.19 12.80 9.28
C PHE A 155 2.39 13.22 10.52
N LYS A 156 2.96 14.12 11.33
CA LYS A 156 2.30 14.64 12.52
C LYS A 156 0.97 15.32 12.18
N ALA A 157 0.93 16.12 11.12
CA ALA A 157 -0.28 16.82 10.70
C ALA A 157 -1.43 15.86 10.35
N MET A 158 -1.15 14.67 9.79
CA MET A 158 -2.18 13.68 9.51
C MET A 158 -2.70 13.01 10.80
N LEU A 159 -1.83 12.74 11.77
CA LEU A 159 -2.25 12.25 13.08
C LEU A 159 -3.09 13.30 13.83
N ASP A 160 -2.67 14.56 13.84
CA ASP A 160 -3.41 15.68 14.45
C ASP A 160 -4.76 15.92 13.76
N LEU A 161 -4.89 15.61 12.48
CA LEU A 161 -6.15 15.66 11.74
C LEU A 161 -7.14 14.57 12.17
N GLY A 162 -6.63 13.44 12.72
CA GLY A 162 -7.41 12.33 13.23
C GLY A 162 -7.26 11.00 12.47
N TYR A 163 -6.24 10.86 11.65
CA TYR A 163 -5.86 9.56 11.09
C TYR A 163 -5.13 8.72 12.13
N ASP A 164 -5.29 7.39 12.07
CA ASP A 164 -4.63 6.44 12.98
C ASP A 164 -3.18 6.15 12.55
N GLY A 165 -2.79 6.51 11.33
CA GLY A 165 -1.46 6.32 10.79
C GLY A 165 -1.32 6.86 9.37
N VAL A 166 -0.15 6.62 8.76
CA VAL A 166 0.12 7.02 7.37
C VAL A 166 0.80 5.90 6.59
N GLN A 167 0.53 5.87 5.29
CA GLN A 167 1.24 5.06 4.31
C GLN A 167 2.10 5.97 3.45
N MET A 168 3.36 5.61 3.29
CA MET A 168 4.34 6.34 2.50
C MET A 168 4.96 5.41 1.45
N GLY A 169 5.05 5.88 0.21
CA GLY A 169 5.68 5.13 -0.89
C GLY A 169 6.74 5.97 -1.60
N THR A 170 6.35 7.07 -2.25
CA THR A 170 7.22 7.90 -3.12
C THR A 170 8.50 8.35 -2.40
N ARG A 171 8.43 8.69 -1.11
CA ARG A 171 9.60 9.08 -0.32
C ARG A 171 10.69 8.00 -0.31
N PHE A 172 10.29 6.72 -0.26
CA PHE A 172 11.24 5.60 -0.21
C PHE A 172 11.83 5.26 -1.58
N ILE A 173 11.23 5.71 -2.70
CA ILE A 173 11.83 5.56 -4.03
C ILE A 173 13.17 6.32 -4.10
N ALA A 174 13.24 7.50 -3.48
CA ALA A 174 14.44 8.33 -3.46
C ALA A 174 15.49 7.89 -2.44
N SER A 175 15.24 6.83 -1.65
CA SER A 175 16.21 6.33 -0.66
C SER A 175 17.37 5.59 -1.34
N GLU A 176 18.51 5.50 -0.67
CA GLU A 176 19.70 4.79 -1.18
C GLU A 176 19.41 3.29 -1.38
N GLU A 177 18.63 2.70 -0.47
CA GLU A 177 18.27 1.27 -0.50
C GLU A 177 17.33 0.89 -1.64
N CYS A 178 16.63 1.84 -2.25
CA CYS A 178 15.78 1.56 -3.39
C CYS A 178 16.63 1.35 -4.65
N ALA A 179 16.46 0.21 -5.32
CA ALA A 179 17.17 -0.13 -6.55
C ALA A 179 16.53 0.48 -7.83
N ALA A 180 15.66 1.49 -7.69
CA ALA A 180 15.15 2.23 -8.85
C ALA A 180 16.30 2.93 -9.61
N HIS A 181 16.12 3.12 -10.92
CA HIS A 181 17.12 3.80 -11.76
C HIS A 181 17.47 5.19 -11.20
N SER A 182 18.75 5.58 -11.28
CA SER A 182 19.23 6.87 -10.75
C SER A 182 18.43 8.06 -11.27
N ASP A 183 18.19 8.12 -12.58
CA ASP A 183 17.45 9.22 -13.21
C ASP A 183 16.01 9.35 -12.66
N TYR A 184 15.38 8.21 -12.33
CA TYR A 184 14.05 8.25 -11.71
C TYR A 184 14.11 8.75 -10.26
N LYS A 185 15.13 8.34 -9.51
CA LYS A 185 15.36 8.85 -8.15
C LYS A 185 15.64 10.36 -8.14
N GLU A 186 16.48 10.83 -9.07
CA GLU A 186 16.78 12.25 -9.27
C GLU A 186 15.52 13.02 -9.64
N ALA A 187 14.74 12.54 -10.61
CA ALA A 187 13.47 13.16 -10.99
C ALA A 187 12.50 13.28 -9.81
N VAL A 188 12.41 12.24 -8.94
CA VAL A 188 11.57 12.29 -7.72
C VAL A 188 12.08 13.34 -6.72
N VAL A 189 13.40 13.51 -6.59
CA VAL A 189 14.00 14.49 -5.67
C VAL A 189 13.84 15.93 -6.16
N GLU A 190 13.97 16.15 -7.48
CA GLU A 190 13.90 17.47 -8.10
C GLU A 190 12.48 17.96 -8.34
N ALA A 191 11.51 17.03 -8.49
CA ALA A 191 10.12 17.33 -8.80
C ALA A 191 9.47 18.22 -7.75
N LYS A 192 8.77 19.24 -8.24
CA LYS A 192 7.92 20.12 -7.45
C LYS A 192 6.45 19.76 -7.64
N ALA A 193 5.58 20.36 -6.84
CA ALA A 193 4.15 20.09 -6.91
C ALA A 193 3.52 20.37 -8.30
N GLU A 194 4.05 21.38 -9.01
CA GLU A 194 3.63 21.74 -10.37
C GLU A 194 4.05 20.75 -11.46
N ASP A 195 5.06 19.91 -11.18
CA ASP A 195 5.54 18.89 -12.11
C ASP A 195 4.69 17.61 -12.04
N ILE A 196 3.86 17.49 -11.01
CA ILE A 196 2.99 16.31 -10.83
C ILE A 196 1.77 16.42 -11.73
N MET A 197 1.65 15.47 -12.66
CA MET A 197 0.51 15.39 -13.58
C MET A 197 -0.38 14.20 -13.25
N LEU A 198 -1.69 14.44 -13.18
CA LEU A 198 -2.67 13.36 -13.08
C LEU A 198 -3.08 12.93 -14.48
N THR A 199 -2.90 11.64 -14.81
CA THR A 199 -3.24 11.07 -16.12
C THR A 199 -3.89 9.70 -15.97
N ASP A 200 -4.83 9.38 -16.87
CA ASP A 200 -5.44 8.05 -16.99
C ASP A 200 -4.83 7.21 -18.13
N ARG A 201 -3.89 7.81 -18.89
CA ARG A 201 -3.30 7.20 -20.09
C ARG A 201 -2.42 5.98 -19.82
N LEU A 202 -1.96 5.79 -18.58
CA LEU A 202 -1.07 4.68 -18.23
C LEU A 202 -1.83 3.38 -17.92
N SER A 203 -2.93 3.49 -17.20
CA SER A 203 -3.64 2.30 -16.68
C SER A 203 -5.16 2.38 -16.84
N GLY A 204 -5.70 3.42 -17.47
CA GLY A 204 -7.14 3.67 -17.56
C GLY A 204 -7.77 4.18 -16.26
N THR A 205 -6.98 4.41 -15.22
CA THR A 205 -7.39 5.00 -13.95
C THR A 205 -6.47 6.17 -13.60
N PRO A 206 -6.97 7.22 -12.89
CA PRO A 206 -6.15 8.37 -12.53
C PRO A 206 -4.89 7.97 -11.77
N CYS A 207 -3.74 8.37 -12.30
CA CYS A 207 -2.41 8.09 -11.77
C CYS A 207 -1.59 9.38 -11.75
N ALA A 208 -1.03 9.73 -10.59
CA ALA A 208 -0.13 10.86 -10.44
C ALA A 208 1.29 10.45 -10.82
N VAL A 209 1.88 11.17 -11.76
CA VAL A 209 3.23 10.96 -12.30
C VAL A 209 4.00 12.28 -12.37
N ILE A 210 5.31 12.21 -12.46
CA ILE A 210 6.24 13.31 -12.74
C ILE A 210 6.81 13.16 -14.13
#